data_d148beacfb3c42ddd96c2a00e59d095b
#
_entry.id   d148beacfb3c42ddd96c2a00e59d095b
#
_cell.length_a   1.000
_cell.length_b   1.000
_cell.length_c   1.000
_cell.angle_alpha   90.00
_cell.angle_beta   90.00
_cell.angle_gamma   90.00
#
_symmetry.space_group_name_H-M   'P 1'
#
loop_
_entity.id
_entity.type
_entity.pdbx_description
1 polymer ?
#
loop_
_entity_poly.entity_id
_entity_poly.type
_entity_poly.pdbx_seq_one_letter_code
_entity_poly.pdbx_strand_id
1 'polypeptide(L)'
;MIEESPSVVVNDKLRNKLGSAAISAAKAVNYVGVGTVEFLLDKNLDFYFMEMNTRIQVEHPITEMVTGVDLIKQQIRMHAGKKYPKFLENFRLRGHSIECRINAEDPANDFIPSPMKITSFHMPGGKGVRIDSHAYAGYQIPANYDSMIGKLIVFSSSRERAINRMARALEECIIEGPKTTIPFHQAIMNNELFKNCLLYTSPSPRDS
;
A
#
# COMPACT_ATOMS: atom_id res chain seq x y z
N MET A 1 -5.64 -0.03 -4.54
CA MET A 1 -6.20 -1.28 -3.97
C MET A 1 -5.12 -2.31 -3.64
N ILE A 2 -4.11 -2.45 -4.50
CA ILE A 2 -2.88 -3.21 -4.22
C ILE A 2 -1.72 -2.25 -4.41
N GLU A 3 -0.85 -2.17 -3.41
CA GLU A 3 0.32 -1.29 -3.40
C GLU A 3 1.58 -2.13 -3.12
N GLU A 4 2.70 -1.77 -3.73
CA GLU A 4 3.98 -2.45 -3.50
C GLU A 4 5.17 -1.49 -3.36
N SER A 5 6.14 -1.87 -2.58
CA SER A 5 7.40 -1.15 -2.38
C SER A 5 8.58 -2.13 -2.27
N PRO A 6 9.73 -1.80 -2.92
CA PRO A 6 9.94 -0.70 -3.88
C PRO A 6 9.24 -0.95 -5.22
N SER A 7 9.00 0.11 -5.98
CA SER A 7 8.48 -0.01 -7.35
C SER A 7 9.43 -0.81 -8.23
N VAL A 8 8.89 -1.75 -9.01
CA VAL A 8 9.66 -2.66 -9.88
C VAL A 8 10.30 -1.97 -11.09
N VAL A 9 9.77 -0.82 -11.50
CA VAL A 9 10.26 -0.06 -12.66
C VAL A 9 11.23 1.05 -12.29
N VAL A 10 11.36 1.38 -11.00
CA VAL A 10 12.20 2.49 -10.51
C VAL A 10 13.58 1.97 -10.10
N ASN A 11 14.57 2.18 -10.95
CA ASN A 11 15.97 1.93 -10.62
C ASN A 11 16.56 3.04 -9.73
N ASP A 12 17.77 2.85 -9.20
CA ASP A 12 18.40 3.79 -8.26
C ASP A 12 18.59 5.20 -8.85
N LYS A 13 18.94 5.31 -10.15
CA LYS A 13 19.11 6.60 -10.82
C LYS A 13 17.78 7.37 -10.87
N LEU A 14 16.71 6.69 -11.27
CA LEU A 14 15.38 7.30 -11.33
C LEU A 14 14.86 7.61 -9.92
N ARG A 15 15.08 6.73 -8.95
CA ARG A 15 14.76 6.96 -7.54
C ARG A 15 15.38 8.23 -6.99
N ASN A 16 16.65 8.46 -7.28
CA ASN A 16 17.35 9.67 -6.86
C ASN A 16 16.78 10.94 -7.50
N LYS A 17 16.40 10.87 -8.79
CA LYS A 17 15.73 11.99 -9.47
C LYS A 17 14.35 12.31 -8.85
N LEU A 18 13.50 11.28 -8.68
CA LEU A 18 12.18 11.42 -8.05
C LEU A 18 12.29 11.96 -6.62
N GLY A 19 13.21 11.42 -5.83
CA GLY A 19 13.46 11.89 -4.47
C GLY A 19 13.92 13.34 -4.40
N SER A 20 14.83 13.75 -5.30
CA SER A 20 15.29 15.14 -5.39
C SER A 20 14.16 16.10 -5.77
N ALA A 21 13.31 15.70 -6.73
CA ALA A 21 12.14 16.49 -7.14
C ALA A 21 11.12 16.62 -5.98
N ALA A 22 10.85 15.52 -5.28
CA ALA A 22 9.94 15.52 -4.13
C ALA A 22 10.45 16.42 -2.99
N ILE A 23 11.75 16.36 -2.67
CA ILE A 23 12.38 17.22 -1.67
C ILE A 23 12.29 18.69 -2.09
N SER A 24 12.52 18.99 -3.38
CA SER A 24 12.42 20.36 -3.89
C SER A 24 10.99 20.91 -3.78
N ALA A 25 9.98 20.09 -4.12
CA ALA A 25 8.57 20.47 -3.97
C ALA A 25 8.22 20.77 -2.52
N ALA A 26 8.59 19.88 -1.58
CA ALA A 26 8.33 20.06 -0.16
C ALA A 26 9.03 21.32 0.41
N LYS A 27 10.28 21.58 0.02
CA LYS A 27 11.03 22.78 0.42
C LYS A 27 10.42 24.06 -0.11
N ALA A 28 9.90 24.07 -1.34
CA ALA A 28 9.30 25.25 -1.95
C ALA A 28 8.08 25.79 -1.16
N VAL A 29 7.40 24.91 -0.44
CA VAL A 29 6.23 25.26 0.40
C VAL A 29 6.53 25.21 1.90
N ASN A 30 7.81 25.06 2.29
CA ASN A 30 8.24 24.93 3.70
C ASN A 30 7.48 23.83 4.45
N TYR A 31 7.23 22.70 3.79
CA TYR A 31 6.43 21.63 4.35
C TYR A 31 7.14 20.96 5.53
N VAL A 32 6.42 20.75 6.62
CA VAL A 32 6.87 20.01 7.80
C VAL A 32 5.90 18.89 8.10
N GLY A 33 6.39 17.69 8.20
CA GLY A 33 5.59 16.49 8.49
C GLY A 33 5.85 15.35 7.52
N VAL A 34 5.02 14.31 7.62
CA VAL A 34 5.00 13.20 6.66
C VAL A 34 4.05 13.56 5.52
N GLY A 35 4.53 13.39 4.29
CA GLY A 35 3.74 13.63 3.09
C GLY A 35 4.19 12.74 1.95
N THR A 36 3.42 12.72 0.87
CA THR A 36 3.73 11.95 -0.34
C THR A 36 3.68 12.89 -1.53
N VAL A 37 4.72 12.81 -2.37
CA VAL A 37 4.71 13.45 -3.69
C VAL A 37 4.46 12.37 -4.74
N GLU A 38 3.42 12.54 -5.52
CA GLU A 38 3.00 11.60 -6.55
C GLU A 38 3.51 12.03 -7.93
N PHE A 39 3.97 11.03 -8.70
CA PHE A 39 4.47 11.22 -10.04
C PHE A 39 3.82 10.22 -10.99
N LEU A 40 3.49 10.68 -12.18
CA LEU A 40 3.23 9.78 -13.31
C LEU A 40 4.57 9.43 -13.97
N LEU A 41 4.69 8.17 -14.37
CA LEU A 41 5.87 7.68 -15.09
C LEU A 41 5.43 7.13 -16.44
N ASP A 42 6.03 7.63 -17.52
CA ASP A 42 5.74 7.15 -18.85
C ASP A 42 6.58 5.92 -19.25
N LYS A 43 6.33 5.37 -20.45
CA LYS A 43 7.05 4.21 -20.99
C LYS A 43 8.55 4.46 -21.23
N ASN A 44 8.98 5.72 -21.32
CA ASN A 44 10.38 6.10 -21.51
C ASN A 44 11.08 6.33 -20.16
N LEU A 45 10.40 6.13 -19.04
CA LEU A 45 10.82 6.45 -17.67
C LEU A 45 10.98 7.96 -17.42
N ASP A 46 10.33 8.81 -18.22
CA ASP A 46 10.17 10.21 -17.91
C ASP A 46 9.05 10.39 -16.88
N PHE A 47 9.25 11.25 -15.92
CA PHE A 47 8.31 11.43 -14.82
C PHE A 47 7.75 12.84 -14.77
N TYR A 48 6.48 12.92 -14.37
CA TYR A 48 5.71 14.15 -14.31
C TYR A 48 5.11 14.30 -12.92
N PHE A 49 5.29 15.46 -12.30
CA PHE A 49 4.66 15.78 -11.01
C PHE A 49 3.14 15.77 -11.18
N MET A 50 2.46 15.06 -10.30
CA MET A 50 1.01 15.02 -10.26
C MET A 50 0.46 15.85 -9.12
N GLU A 51 0.78 15.48 -7.88
CA GLU A 51 0.32 16.19 -6.69
C GLU A 51 1.22 15.94 -5.47
N MET A 52 0.98 16.72 -4.41
CA MET A 52 1.55 16.46 -3.09
C MET A 52 0.42 16.29 -2.08
N ASN A 53 0.38 15.13 -1.45
CA ASN A 53 -0.50 14.84 -0.33
C ASN A 53 0.19 15.24 0.98
N THR A 54 -0.32 16.29 1.63
CA THR A 54 0.24 16.83 2.88
C THR A 54 -0.30 16.11 4.11
N ARG A 55 -0.34 14.80 4.06
CA ARG A 55 -0.83 13.87 5.07
C ARG A 55 -0.19 12.51 4.94
N ILE A 56 -0.36 11.66 5.95
CA ILE A 56 -0.08 10.23 5.81
C ILE A 56 -1.06 9.62 4.80
N GLN A 57 -0.61 8.67 4.01
CA GLN A 57 -1.44 7.90 3.08
C GLN A 57 -1.78 6.52 3.63
N VAL A 58 -2.81 5.88 3.08
CA VAL A 58 -3.27 4.55 3.50
C VAL A 58 -2.14 3.55 3.38
N GLU A 59 -1.39 3.59 2.28
CA GLU A 59 -0.32 2.68 1.88
C GLU A 59 1.05 2.93 2.55
N HIS A 60 1.14 3.83 3.54
CA HIS A 60 2.40 4.06 4.27
C HIS A 60 3.04 2.78 4.86
N PRO A 61 2.28 1.74 5.23
CA PRO A 61 2.87 0.53 5.82
C PRO A 61 3.89 -0.17 4.91
N ILE A 62 3.71 -0.14 3.57
CA ILE A 62 4.70 -0.76 2.67
C ILE A 62 6.05 -0.07 2.75
N THR A 63 6.07 1.25 2.91
CA THR A 63 7.30 2.02 3.12
C THR A 63 7.92 1.70 4.47
N GLU A 64 7.12 1.62 5.53
CA GLU A 64 7.58 1.23 6.87
C GLU A 64 8.24 -0.14 6.88
N MET A 65 7.65 -1.11 6.17
CA MET A 65 8.16 -2.49 6.11
C MET A 65 9.52 -2.58 5.41
N VAL A 66 9.74 -1.83 4.33
CA VAL A 66 11.01 -1.88 3.58
C VAL A 66 12.10 -0.97 4.14
N THR A 67 11.74 0.05 4.93
CA THR A 67 12.69 1.00 5.52
C THR A 67 12.98 0.72 6.99
N GLY A 68 12.05 0.07 7.71
CA GLY A 68 12.09 -0.08 9.16
C GLY A 68 11.78 1.23 9.93
N VAL A 69 11.22 2.22 9.25
CA VAL A 69 10.87 3.53 9.81
C VAL A 69 9.39 3.58 10.17
N ASP A 70 9.04 3.85 11.40
CA ASP A 70 7.68 4.14 11.85
C ASP A 70 7.31 5.58 11.47
N LEU A 71 6.59 5.76 10.37
CA LEU A 71 6.25 7.07 9.81
C LEU A 71 5.29 7.84 10.70
N ILE A 72 4.31 7.18 11.31
CA ILE A 72 3.35 7.81 12.23
C ILE A 72 4.08 8.39 13.45
N LYS A 73 4.99 7.62 14.03
CA LYS A 73 5.82 8.08 15.14
C LYS A 73 6.68 9.29 14.74
N GLN A 74 7.28 9.27 13.55
CA GLN A 74 8.08 10.40 13.09
C GLN A 74 7.21 11.63 12.83
N GLN A 75 6.02 11.48 12.29
CA GLN A 75 5.06 12.58 12.11
C GLN A 75 4.74 13.26 13.43
N ILE A 76 4.38 12.48 14.46
CA ILE A 76 4.09 13.00 15.81
C ILE A 76 5.31 13.73 16.38
N ARG A 77 6.52 13.14 16.26
CA ARG A 77 7.77 13.73 16.75
C ARG A 77 8.08 15.07 16.10
N MET A 78 7.95 15.16 14.77
CA MET A 78 8.21 16.40 14.03
C MET A 78 7.23 17.51 14.43
N HIS A 79 5.93 17.19 14.54
CA HIS A 79 4.93 18.17 14.99
C HIS A 79 5.10 18.58 16.45
N ALA A 80 5.71 17.73 17.29
CA ALA A 80 6.14 18.07 18.65
C ALA A 80 7.47 18.86 18.71
N GLY A 81 7.96 19.38 17.56
CA GLY A 81 9.18 20.18 17.47
C GLY A 81 10.48 19.40 17.66
N LYS A 82 10.46 18.05 17.60
CA LYS A 82 11.68 17.26 17.69
C LYS A 82 12.45 17.28 16.40
N LYS A 83 13.78 17.35 16.50
CA LYS A 83 14.67 17.30 15.34
C LYS A 83 14.55 15.96 14.61
N TYR A 84 14.75 15.98 13.31
CA TYR A 84 14.83 14.81 12.45
C TYR A 84 15.95 13.86 12.93
N PRO A 85 15.66 12.58 13.16
CA PRO A 85 16.66 11.63 13.61
C PRO A 85 17.71 11.34 12.55
N LYS A 86 19.01 11.47 12.85
CA LYS A 86 20.10 11.25 11.88
C LYS A 86 20.09 9.87 11.21
N PHE A 87 19.58 8.82 11.86
CA PHE A 87 19.52 7.49 11.27
C PHE A 87 18.59 7.44 10.04
N LEU A 88 17.65 8.38 9.90
CA LEU A 88 16.77 8.47 8.73
C LEU A 88 17.46 9.07 7.49
N GLU A 89 18.66 9.67 7.65
CA GLU A 89 19.44 10.18 6.53
C GLU A 89 20.08 9.04 5.70
N ASN A 90 20.28 7.87 6.31
CA ASN A 90 20.99 6.74 5.72
C ASN A 90 20.19 5.43 5.74
N PHE A 91 18.87 5.50 5.59
CA PHE A 91 18.06 4.30 5.51
C PHE A 91 18.36 3.54 4.20
N ARG A 92 18.24 2.21 4.26
CA ARG A 92 18.35 1.34 3.09
C ARG A 92 17.04 0.61 2.89
N LEU A 93 16.57 0.59 1.66
CA LEU A 93 15.45 -0.27 1.29
C LEU A 93 15.88 -1.73 1.40
N ARG A 94 15.06 -2.55 2.06
CA ARG A 94 15.31 -3.98 2.25
C ARG A 94 14.09 -4.76 1.79
N GLY A 95 14.34 -5.80 1.02
CA GLY A 95 13.29 -6.72 0.60
C GLY A 95 12.20 -6.06 -0.24
N HIS A 96 11.00 -6.60 -0.11
CA HIS A 96 9.82 -6.17 -0.86
C HIS A 96 8.57 -6.30 0.01
N SER A 97 7.69 -5.32 -0.04
CA SER A 97 6.41 -5.31 0.68
C SER A 97 5.26 -5.13 -0.29
N ILE A 98 4.15 -5.80 -0.02
CA ILE A 98 2.88 -5.67 -0.74
C ILE A 98 1.79 -5.40 0.29
N GLU A 99 0.88 -4.48 -0.01
CA GLU A 99 -0.33 -4.21 0.75
C GLU A 99 -1.55 -4.52 -0.12
N CYS A 100 -2.55 -5.19 0.47
CA CYS A 100 -3.88 -5.34 -0.09
C CYS A 100 -4.89 -4.65 0.83
N ARG A 101 -5.66 -3.71 0.31
CA ARG A 101 -6.78 -3.11 1.04
C ARG A 101 -7.95 -4.07 1.07
N ILE A 102 -8.34 -4.48 2.26
CA ILE A 102 -9.51 -5.34 2.46
C ILE A 102 -10.72 -4.45 2.66
N ASN A 103 -11.56 -4.38 1.64
CA ASN A 103 -12.76 -3.57 1.63
C ASN A 103 -14.01 -4.47 1.71
N ALA A 104 -15.06 -3.97 2.34
CA ALA A 104 -16.40 -4.56 2.34
C ALA A 104 -17.12 -4.21 1.02
N GLU A 105 -16.70 -4.84 -0.06
CA GLU A 105 -17.17 -4.62 -1.43
C GLU A 105 -17.32 -5.95 -2.15
N ASP A 106 -18.26 -6.03 -3.10
CA ASP A 106 -18.50 -7.22 -3.92
C ASP A 106 -17.81 -7.11 -5.28
N PRO A 107 -16.65 -7.79 -5.50
CA PRO A 107 -15.95 -7.75 -6.76
C PRO A 107 -16.72 -8.34 -7.96
N ALA A 108 -17.71 -9.20 -7.69
CA ALA A 108 -18.54 -9.79 -8.73
C ALA A 108 -19.63 -8.84 -9.24
N ASN A 109 -19.90 -7.75 -8.50
CA ASN A 109 -20.91 -6.73 -8.81
C ASN A 109 -20.30 -5.33 -8.79
N ASP A 110 -19.33 -5.06 -9.65
CA ASP A 110 -18.65 -3.77 -9.84
C ASP A 110 -18.18 -3.10 -8.51
N PHE A 111 -17.74 -3.92 -7.56
CA PHE A 111 -17.27 -3.46 -6.23
C PHE A 111 -18.30 -2.64 -5.45
N ILE A 112 -19.59 -2.96 -5.61
CA ILE A 112 -20.65 -2.34 -4.81
C ILE A 112 -20.38 -2.54 -3.31
N PRO A 113 -20.55 -1.52 -2.45
CA PRO A 113 -20.36 -1.64 -1.02
C PRO A 113 -21.26 -2.69 -0.38
N SER A 114 -20.72 -3.44 0.59
CA SER A 114 -21.40 -4.49 1.34
C SER A 114 -21.37 -4.20 2.84
N PRO A 115 -22.11 -3.18 3.34
CA PRO A 115 -22.08 -2.71 4.72
C PRO A 115 -22.87 -3.64 5.67
N MET A 116 -22.34 -4.82 5.92
CA MET A 116 -22.94 -5.85 6.76
C MET A 116 -22.22 -5.97 8.11
N LYS A 117 -22.87 -6.70 9.05
CA LYS A 117 -22.22 -7.12 10.29
C LYS A 117 -21.22 -8.24 10.01
N ILE A 118 -20.01 -8.11 10.54
CA ILE A 118 -18.99 -9.15 10.50
C ILE A 118 -19.38 -10.24 11.50
N THR A 119 -19.59 -11.46 11.01
CA THR A 119 -19.97 -12.62 11.85
C THR A 119 -18.74 -13.44 12.26
N SER A 120 -17.72 -13.51 11.40
CA SER A 120 -16.45 -14.15 11.67
C SER A 120 -15.30 -13.26 11.22
N PHE A 121 -14.23 -13.19 12.00
CA PHE A 121 -13.06 -12.35 11.74
C PHE A 121 -11.79 -13.07 12.18
N HIS A 122 -11.12 -13.69 11.23
CA HIS A 122 -9.84 -14.37 11.45
C HIS A 122 -8.77 -13.77 10.55
N MET A 123 -7.72 -13.25 11.16
CA MET A 123 -6.62 -12.60 10.45
C MET A 123 -5.40 -13.53 10.39
N PRO A 124 -4.71 -13.58 9.24
CA PRO A 124 -3.49 -14.35 9.09
C PRO A 124 -2.38 -13.80 9.98
N GLY A 125 -1.42 -14.65 10.30
CA GLY A 125 -0.28 -14.27 11.13
C GLY A 125 1.06 -14.80 10.61
N GLY A 126 2.07 -14.68 11.47
CA GLY A 126 3.41 -15.19 11.22
C GLY A 126 4.40 -14.14 10.75
N LYS A 127 5.66 -14.57 10.55
CA LYS A 127 6.76 -13.66 10.20
C LYS A 127 6.52 -12.95 8.87
N GLY A 128 6.57 -11.61 8.91
CA GLY A 128 6.42 -10.77 7.72
C GLY A 128 4.97 -10.62 7.26
N VAL A 129 4.00 -10.83 8.15
CA VAL A 129 2.59 -10.48 7.97
C VAL A 129 2.24 -9.42 9.00
N ARG A 130 1.57 -8.34 8.54
CA ARG A 130 1.05 -7.26 9.38
C ARG A 130 -0.39 -6.99 8.98
N ILE A 131 -1.23 -6.75 9.97
CA ILE A 131 -2.62 -6.36 9.79
C ILE A 131 -2.83 -5.02 10.49
N ASP A 132 -3.35 -4.05 9.76
CA ASP A 132 -3.83 -2.79 10.32
C ASP A 132 -5.36 -2.74 10.12
N SER A 133 -6.12 -2.91 11.19
CA SER A 133 -7.59 -2.95 11.14
C SER A 133 -8.19 -2.40 12.42
N HIS A 134 -9.39 -1.85 12.32
CA HIS A 134 -10.25 -1.46 13.43
C HIS A 134 -11.39 -2.45 13.66
N ALA A 135 -11.56 -3.42 12.74
CA ALA A 135 -12.69 -4.34 12.73
C ALA A 135 -12.47 -5.57 13.64
N TYR A 136 -13.54 -6.20 14.04
CA TYR A 136 -13.58 -7.39 14.89
C TYR A 136 -14.88 -8.18 14.64
N ALA A 137 -14.95 -9.42 15.11
CA ALA A 137 -16.18 -10.20 15.03
C ALA A 137 -17.32 -9.51 15.80
N GLY A 138 -18.46 -9.29 15.15
CA GLY A 138 -19.58 -8.52 15.68
C GLY A 138 -19.61 -7.04 15.26
N TYR A 139 -18.55 -6.52 14.63
CA TYR A 139 -18.51 -5.13 14.15
C TYR A 139 -19.54 -4.92 13.02
N GLN A 140 -20.33 -3.83 13.11
CA GLN A 140 -21.24 -3.39 12.06
C GLN A 140 -20.51 -2.39 11.17
N ILE A 141 -20.31 -2.75 9.90
CA ILE A 141 -19.72 -1.85 8.91
C ILE A 141 -20.73 -0.75 8.59
N PRO A 142 -20.39 0.53 8.79
CA PRO A 142 -21.31 1.63 8.52
C PRO A 142 -21.45 1.87 7.02
N ALA A 143 -22.67 2.12 6.55
CA ALA A 143 -22.96 2.34 5.13
C ALA A 143 -22.57 3.73 4.62
N ASN A 144 -22.30 4.67 5.51
CA ASN A 144 -22.05 6.09 5.20
C ASN A 144 -20.58 6.51 5.35
N TYR A 145 -19.67 5.55 5.55
CA TYR A 145 -18.23 5.74 5.58
C TYR A 145 -17.56 4.87 4.53
N ASP A 146 -16.24 4.98 4.42
CA ASP A 146 -15.41 4.14 3.56
C ASP A 146 -15.61 2.65 3.88
N SER A 147 -15.62 1.82 2.84
CA SER A 147 -15.80 0.36 2.92
C SER A 147 -14.60 -0.39 3.49
N MET A 148 -13.46 0.29 3.73
CA MET A 148 -12.22 -0.36 4.13
C MET A 148 -12.31 -0.96 5.53
N ILE A 149 -12.18 -2.27 5.62
CA ILE A 149 -12.16 -3.05 6.87
C ILE A 149 -10.76 -3.05 7.47
N GLY A 150 -9.74 -3.11 6.63
CA GLY A 150 -8.36 -3.16 7.07
C GLY A 150 -7.37 -3.26 5.91
N LYS A 151 -6.11 -3.36 6.26
CA LYS A 151 -4.99 -3.54 5.35
C LYS A 151 -4.25 -4.81 5.72
N LEU A 152 -4.04 -5.68 4.74
CA LEU A 152 -3.17 -6.83 4.87
C LEU A 152 -1.84 -6.49 4.19
N ILE A 153 -0.77 -6.48 4.96
CA ILE A 153 0.56 -6.11 4.50
C ILE A 153 1.50 -7.29 4.68
N VAL A 154 2.29 -7.59 3.67
CA VAL A 154 3.34 -8.60 3.77
C VAL A 154 4.70 -8.02 3.43
N PHE A 155 5.74 -8.63 3.99
CA PHE A 155 7.13 -8.31 3.72
C PHE A 155 7.94 -9.57 3.49
N SER A 156 8.82 -9.56 2.48
CA SER A 156 9.75 -10.66 2.21
C SER A 156 11.06 -10.16 1.61
N SER A 157 12.02 -11.08 1.41
CA SER A 157 13.34 -10.73 0.85
C SER A 157 13.33 -10.44 -0.65
N SER A 158 12.28 -10.84 -1.38
CA SER A 158 12.09 -10.57 -2.81
C SER A 158 10.61 -10.38 -3.13
N ARG A 159 10.30 -9.79 -4.29
CA ARG A 159 8.93 -9.59 -4.78
C ARG A 159 8.18 -10.92 -4.93
N GLU A 160 8.77 -11.90 -5.58
CA GLU A 160 8.20 -13.23 -5.75
C GLU A 160 7.78 -13.85 -4.41
N ARG A 161 8.69 -13.81 -3.42
CA ARG A 161 8.40 -14.31 -2.07
C ARG A 161 7.34 -13.48 -1.35
N ALA A 162 7.23 -12.19 -1.63
CA ALA A 162 6.18 -11.34 -1.09
C ALA A 162 4.82 -11.70 -1.71
N ILE A 163 4.74 -11.93 -3.02
CA ILE A 163 3.53 -12.40 -3.72
C ILE A 163 3.06 -13.75 -3.14
N ASN A 164 3.97 -14.72 -3.02
CA ASN A 164 3.63 -16.04 -2.44
C ASN A 164 3.17 -15.94 -0.99
N ARG A 165 3.77 -15.04 -0.20
CA ARG A 165 3.33 -14.76 1.18
C ARG A 165 1.97 -14.08 1.24
N MET A 166 1.69 -13.14 0.33
CA MET A 166 0.39 -12.50 0.24
C MET A 166 -0.69 -13.49 -0.17
N ALA A 167 -0.44 -14.35 -1.16
CA ALA A 167 -1.37 -15.40 -1.57
C ALA A 167 -1.76 -16.29 -0.38
N ARG A 168 -0.78 -16.82 0.38
CA ARG A 168 -1.02 -17.62 1.58
C ARG A 168 -1.81 -16.82 2.63
N ALA A 169 -1.41 -15.58 2.90
CA ALA A 169 -2.07 -14.77 3.91
C ALA A 169 -3.53 -14.45 3.55
N LEU A 170 -3.83 -14.24 2.26
CA LEU A 170 -5.19 -14.06 1.77
C LEU A 170 -6.04 -15.32 1.88
N GLU A 171 -5.44 -16.53 1.72
CA GLU A 171 -6.13 -17.80 1.93
C GLU A 171 -6.50 -18.03 3.41
N GLU A 172 -5.64 -17.59 4.33
CA GLU A 172 -5.86 -17.68 5.77
C GLU A 172 -6.79 -16.57 6.32
N CYS A 173 -7.04 -15.49 5.53
CA CYS A 173 -7.86 -14.36 5.94
C CYS A 173 -9.34 -14.68 5.78
N ILE A 174 -10.06 -14.81 6.91
CA ILE A 174 -11.49 -15.15 6.91
C ILE A 174 -12.28 -13.99 7.49
N ILE A 175 -13.14 -13.40 6.67
CA ILE A 175 -14.12 -12.39 7.07
C ILE A 175 -15.47 -12.85 6.52
N GLU A 176 -16.39 -13.17 7.42
CA GLU A 176 -17.74 -13.60 7.06
C GLU A 176 -18.77 -12.53 7.43
N GLY A 177 -19.87 -12.54 6.70
CA GLY A 177 -20.93 -11.55 6.76
C GLY A 177 -20.89 -10.68 5.50
N PRO A 178 -20.03 -9.66 5.40
CA PRO A 178 -19.92 -8.85 4.19
C PRO A 178 -19.25 -9.60 3.03
N LYS A 179 -19.56 -9.20 1.81
CA LYS A 179 -18.69 -9.45 0.66
C LYS A 179 -17.41 -8.63 0.83
N THR A 180 -16.28 -9.17 0.40
CA THR A 180 -14.98 -8.50 0.53
C THR A 180 -14.15 -8.59 -0.73
N THR A 181 -13.13 -7.73 -0.84
CA THR A 181 -12.15 -7.74 -1.94
C THR A 181 -11.15 -8.90 -1.87
N ILE A 182 -11.20 -9.76 -0.84
CA ILE A 182 -10.25 -10.89 -0.67
C ILE A 182 -10.20 -11.80 -1.91
N PRO A 183 -11.34 -12.27 -2.50
CA PRO A 183 -11.29 -13.12 -3.70
C PRO A 183 -10.63 -12.45 -4.91
N PHE A 184 -10.85 -11.15 -5.07
CA PHE A 184 -10.19 -10.37 -6.12
C PHE A 184 -8.66 -10.33 -5.92
N HIS A 185 -8.21 -10.05 -4.70
CA HIS A 185 -6.77 -10.06 -4.39
C HIS A 185 -6.14 -11.44 -4.60
N GLN A 186 -6.82 -12.51 -4.22
CA GLN A 186 -6.37 -13.89 -4.48
C GLN A 186 -6.18 -14.15 -5.99
N ALA A 187 -7.13 -13.71 -6.81
CA ALA A 187 -7.04 -13.82 -8.26
C ALA A 187 -5.84 -13.04 -8.81
N ILE A 188 -5.59 -11.81 -8.33
CA ILE A 188 -4.43 -11.00 -8.76
C ILE A 188 -3.10 -11.65 -8.33
N MET A 189 -2.98 -12.15 -7.11
CA MET A 189 -1.73 -12.81 -6.66
C MET A 189 -1.40 -14.06 -7.48
N ASN A 190 -2.39 -14.70 -8.09
CA ASN A 190 -2.22 -15.86 -8.97
C ASN A 190 -2.09 -15.49 -10.46
N ASN A 191 -2.29 -14.22 -10.82
CA ASN A 191 -2.25 -13.77 -12.21
C ASN A 191 -0.81 -13.64 -12.71
N GLU A 192 -0.49 -14.28 -13.85
CA GLU A 192 0.85 -14.26 -14.43
C GLU A 192 1.28 -12.88 -14.92
N LEU A 193 0.35 -12.02 -15.37
CA LEU A 193 0.68 -10.65 -15.76
C LEU A 193 1.15 -9.85 -14.55
N PHE A 194 0.49 -10.01 -13.41
CA PHE A 194 0.91 -9.36 -12.17
C PHE A 194 2.27 -9.88 -11.69
N LYS A 195 2.46 -11.20 -11.67
CA LYS A 195 3.72 -11.84 -11.26
C LYS A 195 4.90 -11.35 -12.12
N ASN A 196 4.70 -11.25 -13.42
CA ASN A 196 5.72 -10.86 -14.40
C ASN A 196 5.82 -9.35 -14.62
N CYS A 197 5.11 -8.53 -13.83
CA CYS A 197 5.09 -7.06 -13.96
C CYS A 197 4.64 -6.55 -15.34
N LEU A 198 3.80 -7.31 -16.07
CA LEU A 198 3.35 -6.99 -17.42
C LEU A 198 2.16 -6.02 -17.45
N LEU A 199 1.68 -5.53 -16.31
CA LEU A 199 0.54 -4.59 -16.21
C LEU A 199 0.81 -3.27 -16.95
N TYR A 200 2.07 -2.87 -17.10
CA TYR A 200 2.46 -1.67 -17.83
C TYR A 200 2.44 -1.84 -19.36
N THR A 201 2.28 -3.05 -19.86
CA THR A 201 2.24 -3.36 -21.31
C THR A 201 0.83 -3.70 -21.81
N SER A 202 -0.14 -3.85 -20.91
CA SER A 202 -1.53 -4.05 -21.28
C SER A 202 -2.14 -2.74 -21.77
N PRO A 203 -2.81 -2.71 -22.92
CA PRO A 203 -3.55 -1.53 -23.37
C PRO A 203 -4.61 -1.17 -22.33
N SER A 204 -4.74 0.12 -22.05
CA SER A 204 -5.83 0.61 -21.22
C SER A 204 -7.17 0.30 -21.90
N PRO A 205 -8.23 -0.05 -21.15
CA PRO A 205 -9.58 -0.17 -21.73
C PRO A 205 -10.07 1.10 -22.44
N ARG A 206 -9.39 2.23 -22.25
CA ARG A 206 -9.67 3.49 -22.95
C ARG A 206 -8.94 3.64 -24.29
N ASP A 207 -8.02 2.73 -24.61
CA ASP A 207 -7.21 2.75 -25.84
C ASP A 207 -7.72 1.74 -26.86
N SER A 208 -8.90 1.15 -26.63
CA SER A 208 -9.59 0.20 -27.51
C SER A 208 -10.85 0.81 -28.14
#